data_55f92e020e322f29bf3c6485d4295008
#
_entry.id   55f92e020e322f29bf3c6485d4295008
#
_cell.length_a   1.000
_cell.length_b   1.000
_cell.length_c   1.000
_cell.angle_alpha   90.00
_cell.angle_beta   90.00
_cell.angle_gamma   90.00
#
_symmetry.space_group_name_H-M   'P 1'
#
loop_
_entity.id
_entity.type
_entity.pdbx_description
1 polymer ?
#
loop_
_entity_poly.entity_id
_entity_poly.type
_entity_poly.pdbx_seq_one_letter_code
_entity_poly.pdbx_strand_id
1 'polypeptide(L)'
;MVDVSVTEFISTLSHSTAPTLIIEGKGDYAALEDFENENVSWGFTVLPVHGKQNVLELIDRRVEISNPNILFLVDQDEWLLCGTPSAYKRADVIFTIGAAMENDLILDGEPWKLMSLSEQSAFKSTTIAFAVVYTRLVADHLSGNVTYNLRTHPLQFFDVNGLLDVTVGAWAAAHPSPTPVPAYLVGKPEVYIRGKSLLALVTMQLSSPTRKSRFGKANIMEIGLRARGANSKAHETAILKFFA
;
A
#
# COMPACT_ATOMS: atom_id res chain seq x y z
N MET A 1 14.38 16.39 -12.64
CA MET A 1 14.58 16.13 -11.20
C MET A 1 15.86 15.32 -11.11
N VAL A 2 16.84 15.72 -10.33
CA VAL A 2 18.05 14.92 -10.10
C VAL A 2 17.60 13.74 -9.21
N ASP A 3 17.82 12.51 -9.67
CA ASP A 3 17.58 11.32 -8.84
C ASP A 3 18.66 11.27 -7.76
N VAL A 4 18.27 11.47 -6.52
CA VAL A 4 19.15 11.34 -5.35
C VAL A 4 19.47 9.85 -5.17
N SER A 5 20.75 9.51 -5.16
CA SER A 5 21.19 8.13 -4.95
C SER A 5 21.08 7.70 -3.49
N VAL A 6 21.03 6.39 -3.24
CA VAL A 6 21.03 5.84 -1.87
C VAL A 6 22.27 6.28 -1.09
N THR A 7 23.43 6.41 -1.75
CA THR A 7 24.66 6.90 -1.11
C THR A 7 24.54 8.35 -0.65
N GLU A 8 23.85 9.21 -1.40
CA GLU A 8 23.59 10.59 -0.99
C GLU A 8 22.61 10.65 0.19
N PHE A 9 21.58 9.79 0.22
CA PHE A 9 20.72 9.63 1.39
C PHE A 9 21.51 9.20 2.62
N ILE A 10 22.38 8.19 2.52
CA ILE A 10 23.25 7.73 3.62
C ILE A 10 24.12 8.87 4.13
N SER A 11 24.76 9.62 3.23
CA SER A 11 25.57 10.77 3.61
C SER A 11 24.76 11.82 4.35
N THR A 12 23.58 12.19 3.82
CA THR A 12 22.70 13.21 4.46
C THR A 12 22.24 12.75 5.84
N LEU A 13 21.77 11.52 5.95
CA LEU A 13 21.28 10.95 7.22
C LEU A 13 22.40 10.83 8.26
N SER A 14 23.64 10.55 7.85
CA SER A 14 24.79 10.43 8.73
C SER A 14 25.26 11.78 9.30
N HIS A 15 24.94 12.89 8.63
CA HIS A 15 25.24 14.24 9.11
C HIS A 15 24.09 14.86 9.92
N SER A 16 23.01 14.14 10.12
CA SER A 16 21.85 14.58 10.93
C SER A 16 21.76 13.76 12.22
N THR A 17 21.22 14.36 13.27
CA THR A 17 20.80 13.66 14.49
C THR A 17 19.28 13.70 14.67
N ALA A 18 18.58 14.34 13.75
CA ALA A 18 17.13 14.48 13.78
C ALA A 18 16.43 13.12 13.72
N PRO A 19 15.37 12.90 14.53
CA PRO A 19 14.48 11.76 14.39
C PRO A 19 13.88 11.75 12.99
N THR A 20 14.18 10.70 12.21
CA THR A 20 13.77 10.65 10.79
C THR A 20 13.03 9.36 10.48
N LEU A 21 11.81 9.49 9.96
CA LEU A 21 11.04 8.40 9.39
C LEU A 21 11.29 8.34 7.88
N ILE A 22 11.84 7.24 7.41
CA ILE A 22 12.07 6.99 5.99
C ILE A 22 10.88 6.24 5.42
N ILE A 23 10.35 6.74 4.28
CA ILE A 23 9.16 6.22 3.59
C ILE A 23 9.43 6.05 2.09
N GLU A 24 8.57 5.27 1.41
CA GLU A 24 8.78 4.98 -0.01
C GLU A 24 8.60 6.20 -0.91
N GLY A 25 7.56 7.00 -0.71
CA GLY A 25 7.24 8.03 -1.67
C GLY A 25 6.41 9.20 -1.19
N LYS A 26 6.16 10.13 -2.11
CA LYS A 26 5.37 11.33 -1.84
C LYS A 26 3.89 11.04 -1.52
N GLY A 27 3.36 9.90 -1.98
CA GLY A 27 2.01 9.48 -1.65
C GLY A 27 1.88 9.16 -0.16
N ASP A 28 2.90 8.48 0.38
CA ASP A 28 2.97 8.11 1.80
C ASP A 28 3.25 9.35 2.66
N TYR A 29 4.04 10.31 2.13
CA TYR A 29 4.29 11.58 2.81
C TYR A 29 2.99 12.33 3.10
N ALA A 30 2.07 12.39 2.15
CA ALA A 30 0.79 13.06 2.35
C ALA A 30 -0.03 12.46 3.53
N ALA A 31 0.16 11.17 3.81
CA ALA A 31 -0.49 10.50 4.96
C ALA A 31 0.13 10.87 6.31
N LEU A 32 1.35 11.39 6.31
CA LEU A 32 2.15 11.65 7.51
C LEU A 32 2.47 13.14 7.71
N GLU A 33 2.11 13.99 6.75
CA GLU A 33 2.41 15.43 6.75
C GLU A 33 1.82 16.13 7.98
N ASP A 34 0.56 15.87 8.30
CA ASP A 34 -0.08 16.45 9.49
C ASP A 34 0.63 15.97 10.77
N PHE A 35 1.00 14.67 10.83
CA PHE A 35 1.73 14.12 11.97
C PHE A 35 3.15 14.72 12.10
N GLU A 36 3.87 14.94 10.99
CA GLU A 36 5.16 15.65 11.01
C GLU A 36 5.00 17.06 11.55
N ASN A 37 4.02 17.82 11.06
CA ASN A 37 3.74 19.18 11.49
C ASN A 37 3.38 19.28 12.97
N GLU A 38 2.63 18.33 13.51
CA GLU A 38 2.28 18.24 14.93
C GLU A 38 3.51 17.97 15.83
N ASN A 39 4.54 17.34 15.27
CA ASN A 39 5.74 16.90 16.00
C ASN A 39 7.02 17.68 15.63
N VAL A 40 6.91 18.76 14.89
CA VAL A 40 8.05 19.59 14.46
C VAL A 40 8.88 20.15 15.63
N SER A 41 8.27 20.33 16.79
CA SER A 41 8.93 20.93 17.98
C SER A 41 10.11 20.08 18.50
N TRP A 42 10.16 18.79 18.22
CA TRP A 42 11.26 17.90 18.58
C TRP A 42 12.13 17.48 17.38
N GLY A 43 11.97 18.20 16.26
CA GLY A 43 12.80 18.05 15.07
C GLY A 43 12.51 16.79 14.25
N PHE A 44 11.35 16.14 14.47
CA PHE A 44 10.93 14.97 13.68
C PHE A 44 10.74 15.36 12.21
N THR A 45 11.20 14.49 11.31
CA THR A 45 11.02 14.67 9.87
C THR A 45 10.67 13.37 9.16
N VAL A 46 9.90 13.49 8.10
CA VAL A 46 9.52 12.39 7.21
C VAL A 46 10.26 12.54 5.89
N LEU A 47 11.04 11.52 5.50
CA LEU A 47 11.89 11.55 4.31
C LEU A 47 11.44 10.51 3.26
N PRO A 48 10.81 10.93 2.17
CA PRO A 48 10.53 10.04 1.02
C PRO A 48 11.79 9.78 0.20
N VAL A 49 12.08 8.50 -0.09
CA VAL A 49 13.31 8.08 -0.80
C VAL A 49 13.08 7.48 -2.18
N HIS A 50 11.95 7.80 -2.80
CA HIS A 50 11.64 7.49 -4.21
C HIS A 50 11.52 5.99 -4.55
N GLY A 51 10.94 5.20 -3.65
CA GLY A 51 10.51 3.83 -3.92
C GLY A 51 11.01 2.79 -2.93
N LYS A 52 10.29 1.66 -2.88
CA LYS A 52 10.56 0.54 -1.98
C LYS A 52 12.00 0.04 -2.07
N GLN A 53 12.56 -0.07 -3.29
CA GLN A 53 13.92 -0.55 -3.48
C GLN A 53 14.95 0.31 -2.74
N ASN A 54 14.79 1.64 -2.77
CA ASN A 54 15.69 2.54 -2.06
C ASN A 54 15.53 2.41 -0.53
N VAL A 55 14.29 2.23 -0.04
CA VAL A 55 14.07 1.96 1.39
C VAL A 55 14.76 0.67 1.82
N LEU A 56 14.60 -0.41 1.05
CA LEU A 56 15.21 -1.70 1.37
C LEU A 56 16.76 -1.63 1.31
N GLU A 57 17.32 -0.95 0.33
CA GLU A 57 18.77 -0.74 0.25
C GLU A 57 19.29 0.09 1.45
N LEU A 58 18.57 1.10 1.88
CA LEU A 58 18.92 1.87 3.09
C LEU A 58 18.84 1.00 4.35
N ILE A 59 17.87 0.09 4.46
CA ILE A 59 17.78 -0.88 5.56
C ILE A 59 18.99 -1.84 5.52
N ASP A 60 19.35 -2.37 4.36
CA ASP A 60 20.49 -3.28 4.19
C ASP A 60 21.80 -2.60 4.54
N ARG A 61 21.93 -1.32 4.21
CA ARG A 61 23.10 -0.49 4.47
C ARG A 61 22.98 0.36 5.76
N ARG A 62 22.07 -0.01 6.67
CA ARG A 62 21.77 0.74 7.91
C ARG A 62 23.00 1.03 8.76
N VAL A 63 23.97 0.12 8.75
CA VAL A 63 25.22 0.24 9.52
C VAL A 63 26.11 1.40 9.04
N GLU A 64 25.91 1.88 7.82
CA GLU A 64 26.63 3.01 7.24
C GLU A 64 26.05 4.37 7.70
N ILE A 65 24.83 4.36 8.29
CA ILE A 65 24.13 5.56 8.76
C ILE A 65 24.44 5.74 10.25
N SER A 66 25.21 6.75 10.59
CA SER A 66 25.60 7.02 11.99
C SER A 66 24.47 7.58 12.86
N ASN A 67 23.40 8.14 12.27
CA ASN A 67 22.23 8.61 13.03
C ASN A 67 21.49 7.40 13.64
N PRO A 68 21.38 7.29 14.99
CA PRO A 68 20.63 6.22 15.64
C PRO A 68 19.09 6.38 15.50
N ASN A 69 18.63 7.61 15.27
CA ASN A 69 17.22 7.99 15.29
C ASN A 69 16.57 7.85 13.88
N ILE A 70 16.72 6.68 13.27
CA ILE A 70 16.14 6.37 11.96
C ILE A 70 15.13 5.23 12.10
N LEU A 71 13.92 5.46 11.66
CA LEU A 71 12.86 4.47 11.54
C LEU A 71 12.44 4.34 10.06
N PHE A 72 12.15 3.13 9.63
CA PHE A 72 11.66 2.85 8.28
C PHE A 72 10.19 2.42 8.33
N LEU A 73 9.36 2.99 7.46
CA LEU A 73 8.01 2.51 7.20
C LEU A 73 7.96 1.94 5.78
N VAL A 74 7.62 0.67 5.69
CA VAL A 74 7.69 -0.11 4.44
C VAL A 74 6.32 -0.67 4.10
N ASP A 75 5.90 -0.52 2.84
CA ASP A 75 4.72 -1.19 2.32
C ASP A 75 4.92 -2.70 2.32
N GLN A 76 3.93 -3.45 2.78
CA GLN A 76 4.02 -4.91 2.81
C GLN A 76 3.87 -5.53 1.41
N ASP A 77 3.08 -4.92 0.53
CA ASP A 77 2.79 -5.41 -0.81
C ASP A 77 2.44 -6.93 -0.80
N GLU A 78 3.15 -7.72 -1.63
CA GLU A 78 3.01 -9.18 -1.70
C GLU A 78 3.46 -9.90 -0.42
N TRP A 79 4.21 -9.27 0.46
CA TRP A 79 4.68 -9.88 1.72
C TRP A 79 3.54 -10.28 2.66
N LEU A 80 2.38 -9.64 2.55
CA LEU A 80 1.18 -10.09 3.26
C LEU A 80 0.73 -11.50 2.85
N LEU A 81 1.07 -11.94 1.63
CA LEU A 81 0.70 -13.25 1.10
C LEU A 81 1.81 -14.29 1.21
N CYS A 82 3.07 -13.86 1.04
CA CYS A 82 4.23 -14.77 1.04
C CYS A 82 5.10 -14.68 2.31
N GLY A 83 4.80 -13.73 3.19
CA GLY A 83 5.57 -13.47 4.41
C GLY A 83 6.69 -12.46 4.21
N THR A 84 6.88 -11.60 5.21
CA THR A 84 7.97 -10.62 5.22
C THR A 84 9.32 -11.32 5.37
N PRO A 85 10.32 -11.03 4.52
CA PRO A 85 11.67 -11.59 4.66
C PRO A 85 12.27 -11.28 6.05
N SER A 86 12.97 -12.24 6.62
CA SER A 86 13.53 -12.13 7.97
C SER A 86 14.53 -10.98 8.14
N ALA A 87 15.23 -10.62 7.07
CA ALA A 87 16.19 -9.51 7.05
C ALA A 87 15.55 -8.15 7.40
N TYR A 88 14.25 -7.98 7.12
CA TYR A 88 13.51 -6.74 7.36
C TYR A 88 12.67 -6.76 8.66
N LYS A 89 12.63 -7.89 9.39
CA LYS A 89 11.97 -7.98 10.71
C LYS A 89 12.89 -7.43 11.80
N ARG A 90 13.03 -6.12 11.85
CA ARG A 90 13.95 -5.39 12.73
C ARG A 90 13.20 -4.39 13.60
N ALA A 91 13.82 -3.97 14.70
CA ALA A 91 13.23 -3.00 15.61
C ALA A 91 13.07 -1.59 15.02
N ASP A 92 13.91 -1.25 14.05
CA ASP A 92 13.93 0.02 13.33
C ASP A 92 13.10 -0.03 12.01
N VAL A 93 12.27 -1.06 11.83
CA VAL A 93 11.39 -1.20 10.66
C VAL A 93 9.96 -1.46 11.12
N ILE A 94 9.04 -0.64 10.67
CA ILE A 94 7.59 -0.85 10.81
C ILE A 94 6.97 -1.03 9.43
N PHE A 95 5.80 -1.64 9.39
CA PHE A 95 5.11 -1.98 8.14
C PHE A 95 3.72 -1.36 8.12
N THR A 96 3.21 -1.09 6.91
CA THR A 96 1.79 -0.81 6.71
C THR A 96 0.93 -1.95 7.24
N ILE A 97 -0.29 -1.68 7.65
CA ILE A 97 -1.24 -2.69 8.15
C ILE A 97 -1.82 -3.48 6.99
N GLY A 98 -2.23 -2.77 5.95
CA GLY A 98 -2.57 -3.35 4.65
C GLY A 98 -1.35 -3.52 3.74
N ALA A 99 -1.60 -3.89 2.50
CA ALA A 99 -0.55 -4.09 1.50
C ALA A 99 0.28 -2.82 1.25
N ALA A 100 -0.32 -1.65 1.36
CA ALA A 100 0.33 -0.35 1.16
C ALA A 100 -0.38 0.74 1.97
N MET A 101 0.22 1.92 2.07
CA MET A 101 -0.38 3.08 2.74
C MET A 101 -1.76 3.43 2.17
N GLU A 102 -1.97 3.28 0.85
CA GLU A 102 -3.28 3.50 0.25
C GLU A 102 -4.36 2.56 0.83
N ASN A 103 -4.02 1.31 1.19
CA ASN A 103 -4.96 0.40 1.84
C ASN A 103 -5.39 0.95 3.21
N ASP A 104 -4.43 1.38 4.01
CA ASP A 104 -4.66 1.87 5.37
C ASP A 104 -5.54 3.12 5.35
N LEU A 105 -5.27 4.06 4.43
CA LEU A 105 -6.10 5.25 4.23
C LEU A 105 -7.51 4.91 3.73
N ILE A 106 -7.65 3.98 2.80
CA ILE A 106 -8.96 3.55 2.29
C ILE A 106 -9.77 2.86 3.40
N LEU A 107 -9.12 2.02 4.22
CA LEU A 107 -9.75 1.38 5.36
C LEU A 107 -10.19 2.39 6.42
N ASP A 108 -9.38 3.40 6.70
CA ASP A 108 -9.71 4.46 7.66
C ASP A 108 -10.84 5.36 7.16
N GLY A 109 -10.85 5.69 5.86
CA GLY A 109 -11.85 6.54 5.23
C GLY A 109 -13.17 5.85 4.90
N GLU A 110 -13.18 4.53 4.82
CA GLU A 110 -14.36 3.70 4.51
C GLU A 110 -15.20 4.26 3.33
N PRO A 111 -14.61 4.53 2.15
CA PRO A 111 -15.31 5.20 1.05
C PRO A 111 -16.52 4.41 0.52
N TRP A 112 -16.63 3.13 0.83
CA TRP A 112 -17.82 2.32 0.54
C TRP A 112 -19.07 2.79 1.26
N LYS A 113 -18.96 3.56 2.35
CA LYS A 113 -20.11 4.21 3.00
C LYS A 113 -20.80 5.26 2.12
N LEU A 114 -20.12 5.76 1.09
CA LEU A 114 -20.68 6.65 0.07
C LEU A 114 -21.41 5.89 -1.04
N MET A 115 -21.34 4.55 -1.06
CA MET A 115 -22.00 3.70 -2.05
C MET A 115 -23.41 3.33 -1.59
N SER A 116 -24.34 3.22 -2.55
CA SER A 116 -25.63 2.57 -2.31
C SER A 116 -25.45 1.08 -1.99
N LEU A 117 -26.43 0.42 -1.44
CA LEU A 117 -26.36 -1.01 -1.12
C LEU A 117 -26.03 -1.88 -2.35
N SER A 118 -26.58 -1.53 -3.52
CA SER A 118 -26.29 -2.23 -4.77
C SER A 118 -24.85 -2.01 -5.22
N GLU A 119 -24.33 -0.79 -5.09
CA GLU A 119 -22.92 -0.48 -5.40
C GLU A 119 -21.96 -1.16 -4.42
N GLN A 120 -22.30 -1.22 -3.12
CA GLN A 120 -21.49 -1.97 -2.13
C GLN A 120 -21.43 -3.46 -2.47
N SER A 121 -22.56 -4.06 -2.86
CA SER A 121 -22.62 -5.45 -3.29
C SER A 121 -21.76 -5.69 -4.54
N ALA A 122 -21.86 -4.83 -5.55
CA ALA A 122 -21.05 -4.90 -6.76
C ALA A 122 -19.56 -4.73 -6.45
N PHE A 123 -19.20 -3.72 -5.65
CA PHE A 123 -17.83 -3.48 -5.21
C PHE A 123 -17.24 -4.70 -4.51
N LYS A 124 -17.97 -5.27 -3.55
CA LYS A 124 -17.54 -6.47 -2.82
C LYS A 124 -17.29 -7.64 -3.77
N SER A 125 -18.22 -7.93 -4.66
CA SER A 125 -18.10 -9.02 -5.65
C SER A 125 -16.88 -8.83 -6.55
N THR A 126 -16.70 -7.63 -7.11
CA THR A 126 -15.58 -7.30 -7.99
C THR A 126 -14.24 -7.38 -7.23
N THR A 127 -14.19 -6.89 -5.99
CA THR A 127 -12.98 -6.91 -5.18
C THR A 127 -12.57 -8.33 -4.80
N ILE A 128 -13.53 -9.21 -4.47
CA ILE A 128 -13.26 -10.63 -4.22
C ILE A 128 -12.76 -11.31 -5.51
N ALA A 129 -13.41 -11.09 -6.66
CA ALA A 129 -12.98 -11.63 -7.93
C ALA A 129 -11.55 -11.18 -8.28
N PHE A 130 -11.23 -9.90 -8.08
CA PHE A 130 -9.88 -9.38 -8.28
C PHE A 130 -8.88 -9.99 -7.28
N ALA A 131 -9.25 -10.20 -6.02
CA ALA A 131 -8.37 -10.81 -5.03
C ALA A 131 -7.94 -12.23 -5.42
N VAL A 132 -8.83 -13.01 -6.05
CA VAL A 132 -8.49 -14.33 -6.61
C VAL A 132 -7.48 -14.20 -7.75
N VAL A 133 -7.67 -13.25 -8.66
CA VAL A 133 -6.69 -12.95 -9.73
C VAL A 133 -5.36 -12.52 -9.13
N TYR A 134 -5.40 -11.60 -8.18
CA TYR A 134 -4.20 -11.03 -7.55
C TYR A 134 -3.31 -12.09 -6.88
N THR A 135 -3.90 -13.08 -6.20
CA THR A 135 -3.12 -14.19 -5.62
C THR A 135 -2.33 -14.96 -6.68
N ARG A 136 -2.89 -15.11 -7.86
CA ARG A 136 -2.21 -15.78 -8.98
C ARG A 136 -1.13 -14.93 -9.59
N LEU A 137 -1.37 -13.61 -9.71
CA LEU A 137 -0.34 -12.65 -10.14
C LEU A 137 0.87 -12.70 -9.22
N VAL A 138 0.65 -12.78 -7.89
CA VAL A 138 1.73 -12.91 -6.91
C VAL A 138 2.46 -14.24 -7.07
N ALA A 139 1.74 -15.36 -7.22
CA ALA A 139 2.34 -16.68 -7.42
C ALA A 139 3.18 -16.73 -8.71
N ASP A 140 2.65 -16.20 -9.82
CA ASP A 140 3.39 -16.08 -11.09
C ASP A 140 4.64 -15.22 -10.95
N HIS A 141 4.51 -14.08 -10.30
CA HIS A 141 5.64 -13.18 -10.04
C HIS A 141 6.76 -13.88 -9.26
N LEU A 142 6.41 -14.59 -8.19
CA LEU A 142 7.37 -15.32 -7.35
C LEU A 142 8.02 -16.50 -8.07
N SER A 143 7.32 -17.11 -9.02
CA SER A 143 7.85 -18.22 -9.84
C SER A 143 8.64 -17.75 -11.07
N GLY A 144 8.70 -16.44 -11.33
CA GLY A 144 9.34 -15.86 -12.50
C GLY A 144 8.51 -15.98 -13.79
N ASN A 145 7.26 -16.47 -13.71
CA ASN A 145 6.33 -16.52 -14.82
C ASN A 145 5.55 -15.20 -14.90
N VAL A 146 5.79 -14.41 -15.91
CA VAL A 146 5.14 -13.09 -16.06
C VAL A 146 4.18 -13.11 -17.25
N THR A 147 3.00 -13.70 -17.06
CA THR A 147 1.90 -13.54 -18.02
C THR A 147 1.24 -12.16 -17.83
N TYR A 148 0.99 -11.78 -16.60
CA TYR A 148 0.52 -10.44 -16.21
C TYR A 148 1.43 -9.87 -15.13
N ASN A 149 1.65 -8.56 -15.19
CA ASN A 149 2.45 -7.84 -14.18
C ASN A 149 1.57 -7.54 -12.94
N LEU A 150 2.15 -7.62 -11.73
CA LEU A 150 1.48 -7.19 -10.48
C LEU A 150 0.95 -5.75 -10.54
N ARG A 151 1.54 -4.90 -11.40
CA ARG A 151 1.13 -3.51 -11.61
C ARG A 151 0.03 -3.34 -12.67
N THR A 152 -0.41 -4.45 -13.31
CA THR A 152 -1.50 -4.40 -14.30
C THR A 152 -2.74 -3.78 -13.67
N HIS A 153 -3.33 -2.81 -14.35
CA HIS A 153 -4.48 -2.10 -13.83
C HIS A 153 -5.68 -3.05 -13.70
N PRO A 154 -6.39 -3.11 -12.57
CA PRO A 154 -7.44 -4.10 -12.32
C PRO A 154 -8.55 -4.08 -13.38
N LEU A 155 -8.88 -2.95 -13.99
CA LEU A 155 -9.88 -2.87 -15.04
C LEU A 155 -9.51 -3.64 -16.33
N GLN A 156 -8.26 -4.05 -16.50
CA GLN A 156 -7.87 -4.92 -17.61
C GLN A 156 -8.32 -6.39 -17.41
N PHE A 157 -8.75 -6.72 -16.21
CA PHE A 157 -9.23 -8.05 -15.86
C PHE A 157 -10.76 -8.19 -15.92
N PHE A 158 -11.48 -7.10 -16.16
CA PHE A 158 -12.94 -7.09 -16.17
C PHE A 158 -13.49 -6.60 -17.52
N ASP A 159 -14.61 -7.17 -17.92
CA ASP A 159 -15.36 -6.73 -19.10
C ASP A 159 -16.13 -5.41 -18.83
N VAL A 160 -16.85 -4.94 -19.83
CA VAL A 160 -17.65 -3.70 -19.76
C VAL A 160 -18.78 -3.76 -18.72
N ASN A 161 -19.16 -4.96 -18.27
CA ASN A 161 -20.19 -5.19 -17.26
C ASN A 161 -19.59 -5.34 -15.85
N GLY A 162 -18.25 -5.25 -15.71
CA GLY A 162 -17.53 -5.46 -14.46
C GLY A 162 -17.42 -6.93 -14.04
N LEU A 163 -17.65 -7.86 -14.98
CA LEU A 163 -17.42 -9.28 -14.79
C LEU A 163 -15.99 -9.63 -15.19
N LEU A 164 -15.43 -10.68 -14.57
CA LEU A 164 -14.09 -11.14 -14.91
C LEU A 164 -14.07 -11.56 -16.39
N ASP A 165 -13.11 -11.00 -17.14
CA ASP A 165 -12.93 -11.33 -18.55
C ASP A 165 -12.72 -12.84 -18.75
N VAL A 166 -13.33 -13.40 -19.79
CA VAL A 166 -13.31 -14.84 -20.06
C VAL A 166 -11.89 -15.37 -20.26
N THR A 167 -11.03 -14.58 -20.92
CA THR A 167 -9.61 -14.97 -21.15
C THR A 167 -8.82 -14.96 -19.86
N VAL A 168 -9.07 -14.00 -18.99
CA VAL A 168 -8.48 -13.92 -17.64
C VAL A 168 -8.99 -15.07 -16.77
N GLY A 169 -10.29 -15.38 -16.86
CA GLY A 169 -10.89 -16.53 -16.17
C GLY A 169 -10.25 -17.84 -16.59
N ALA A 170 -10.04 -18.04 -17.91
CA ALA A 170 -9.37 -19.21 -18.46
C ALA A 170 -7.89 -19.29 -18.02
N TRP A 171 -7.15 -18.18 -18.07
CA TRP A 171 -5.79 -18.11 -17.56
C TRP A 171 -5.74 -18.45 -16.06
N ALA A 172 -6.62 -17.84 -15.27
CA ALA A 172 -6.70 -18.10 -13.84
C ALA A 172 -7.04 -19.57 -13.52
N ALA A 173 -7.83 -20.24 -14.33
CA ALA A 173 -8.15 -21.66 -14.19
C ALA A 173 -7.01 -22.58 -14.63
N ALA A 174 -6.30 -22.22 -15.71
CA ALA A 174 -5.17 -22.99 -16.25
C ALA A 174 -3.92 -22.97 -15.36
N HIS A 175 -3.78 -21.93 -14.54
CA HIS A 175 -2.66 -21.76 -13.62
C HIS A 175 -3.18 -21.84 -12.17
N PRO A 176 -3.55 -23.03 -11.68
CA PRO A 176 -4.04 -23.14 -10.30
C PRO A 176 -2.94 -22.66 -9.35
N SER A 177 -3.30 -21.74 -8.46
CA SER A 177 -2.42 -21.38 -7.36
C SER A 177 -2.03 -22.67 -6.63
N PRO A 178 -0.75 -22.90 -6.31
CA PRO A 178 -0.31 -24.07 -5.57
C PRO A 178 -0.96 -24.14 -4.18
N THR A 179 -1.58 -23.08 -3.72
CA THR A 179 -2.36 -23.01 -2.50
C THR A 179 -3.78 -22.54 -2.78
N PRO A 180 -4.82 -23.09 -2.13
CA PRO A 180 -6.15 -22.52 -2.14
C PRO A 180 -6.06 -21.04 -1.76
N VAL A 181 -6.86 -20.19 -2.42
CA VAL A 181 -6.95 -18.77 -2.05
C VAL A 181 -7.26 -18.70 -0.55
N PRO A 182 -6.40 -18.08 0.26
CA PRO A 182 -6.60 -18.10 1.70
C PRO A 182 -7.95 -17.47 2.08
N ALA A 183 -8.66 -18.09 3.01
CA ALA A 183 -9.98 -17.62 3.47
C ALA A 183 -9.92 -16.17 3.99
N TYR A 184 -8.80 -15.77 4.62
CA TYR A 184 -8.61 -14.40 5.10
C TYR A 184 -8.58 -13.37 3.97
N LEU A 185 -8.05 -13.74 2.80
CA LEU A 185 -8.01 -12.85 1.64
C LEU A 185 -9.41 -12.63 1.05
N VAL A 186 -10.24 -13.67 1.00
CA VAL A 186 -11.64 -13.54 0.58
C VAL A 186 -12.46 -12.79 1.62
N GLY A 187 -12.11 -12.92 2.90
CA GLY A 187 -12.79 -12.25 4.02
C GLY A 187 -12.50 -10.75 4.11
N LYS A 188 -11.28 -10.32 3.76
CA LYS A 188 -10.82 -8.93 3.82
C LYS A 188 -9.92 -8.56 2.64
N PRO A 189 -10.41 -8.68 1.39
CA PRO A 189 -9.59 -8.45 0.21
C PRO A 189 -8.97 -7.05 0.18
N GLU A 190 -9.63 -6.06 0.75
CA GLU A 190 -9.19 -4.66 0.86
C GLU A 190 -7.88 -4.49 1.65
N VAL A 191 -7.52 -5.45 2.49
CA VAL A 191 -6.24 -5.46 3.23
C VAL A 191 -5.10 -6.01 2.36
N TYR A 192 -5.37 -7.05 1.58
CA TYR A 192 -4.34 -7.90 0.97
C TYR A 192 -4.02 -7.59 -0.49
N ILE A 193 -4.94 -6.99 -1.24
CA ILE A 193 -4.67 -6.58 -2.62
C ILE A 193 -3.85 -5.29 -2.65
N ARG A 194 -3.05 -5.11 -3.69
CA ARG A 194 -2.19 -3.93 -3.86
C ARG A 194 -3.01 -2.64 -3.74
N GLY A 195 -2.52 -1.65 -2.96
CA GLY A 195 -3.24 -0.41 -2.65
C GLY A 195 -3.72 0.37 -3.86
N LYS A 196 -2.87 0.54 -4.88
CA LYS A 196 -3.26 1.19 -6.15
C LYS A 196 -4.34 0.44 -6.92
N SER A 197 -4.40 -0.87 -6.77
CA SER A 197 -5.47 -1.68 -7.35
C SER A 197 -6.77 -1.54 -6.57
N LEU A 198 -6.72 -1.53 -5.25
CA LEU A 198 -7.88 -1.24 -4.41
C LEU A 198 -8.45 0.14 -4.70
N LEU A 199 -7.59 1.16 -4.75
CA LEU A 199 -7.97 2.54 -5.09
C LEU A 199 -8.65 2.63 -6.47
N ALA A 200 -8.17 1.86 -7.45
CA ALA A 200 -8.78 1.81 -8.78
C ALA A 200 -10.17 1.18 -8.74
N LEU A 201 -10.37 0.09 -7.99
CA LEU A 201 -11.67 -0.58 -7.82
C LEU A 201 -12.70 0.31 -7.10
N VAL A 202 -12.28 0.98 -6.02
CA VAL A 202 -13.13 1.96 -5.30
C VAL A 202 -13.50 3.12 -6.23
N THR A 203 -12.50 3.65 -6.98
CA THR A 203 -12.73 4.75 -7.92
C THR A 203 -13.72 4.35 -9.01
N MET A 204 -13.60 3.15 -9.56
CA MET A 204 -14.53 2.64 -10.57
C MET A 204 -15.99 2.76 -10.11
N GLN A 205 -16.28 2.31 -8.90
CA GLN A 205 -17.64 2.37 -8.35
C GLN A 205 -18.08 3.81 -8.07
N LEU A 206 -17.23 4.61 -7.46
CA LEU A 206 -17.57 5.97 -7.02
C LEU A 206 -17.51 7.02 -8.14
N SER A 207 -16.90 6.71 -9.29
CA SER A 207 -16.88 7.58 -10.47
C SER A 207 -17.88 7.18 -11.56
N SER A 208 -18.73 6.17 -11.32
CA SER A 208 -19.70 5.66 -12.30
C SER A 208 -20.51 6.80 -12.94
N PRO A 209 -20.72 6.77 -14.27
CA PRO A 209 -21.52 7.79 -14.99
C PRO A 209 -22.95 7.94 -14.48
N THR A 210 -23.51 6.91 -13.84
CA THR A 210 -24.87 6.90 -13.29
C THR A 210 -24.99 7.63 -11.95
N ARG A 211 -23.87 7.97 -11.30
CA ARG A 211 -23.87 8.66 -10.02
C ARG A 211 -24.09 10.17 -10.19
N LYS A 212 -24.89 10.75 -9.28
CA LYS A 212 -25.04 12.22 -9.18
C LYS A 212 -23.73 12.89 -8.72
N SER A 213 -23.08 12.30 -7.72
CA SER A 213 -21.77 12.76 -7.21
C SER A 213 -20.72 11.73 -7.53
N ARG A 214 -19.64 12.15 -8.18
CA ARG A 214 -18.53 11.30 -8.60
C ARG A 214 -17.29 11.65 -7.81
N PHE A 215 -16.55 10.63 -7.40
CA PHE A 215 -15.31 10.78 -6.65
C PHE A 215 -14.16 10.16 -7.43
N GLY A 216 -13.16 10.98 -7.70
CA GLY A 216 -11.89 10.51 -8.29
C GLY A 216 -10.92 10.00 -7.23
N LYS A 217 -9.78 9.49 -7.68
CA LYS A 217 -8.73 8.95 -6.79
C LYS A 217 -8.31 9.94 -5.70
N ALA A 218 -8.09 11.21 -6.07
CA ALA A 218 -7.68 12.24 -5.11
C ALA A 218 -8.72 12.45 -4.01
N ASN A 219 -10.01 12.48 -4.35
CA ASN A 219 -11.08 12.64 -3.35
C ASN A 219 -11.14 11.43 -2.39
N ILE A 220 -10.94 10.21 -2.90
CA ILE A 220 -10.95 8.99 -2.08
C ILE A 220 -9.78 9.00 -1.11
N MET A 221 -8.59 9.37 -1.57
CA MET A 221 -7.42 9.50 -0.71
C MET A 221 -7.60 10.61 0.32
N GLU A 222 -8.15 11.76 -0.06
CA GLU A 222 -8.45 12.86 0.88
C GLU A 222 -9.42 12.43 1.98
N ILE A 223 -10.44 11.62 1.66
CA ILE A 223 -11.36 11.06 2.67
C ILE A 223 -10.58 10.23 3.70
N GLY A 224 -9.65 9.38 3.24
CA GLY A 224 -8.78 8.59 4.11
C GLY A 224 -7.88 9.45 5.00
N LEU A 225 -7.22 10.43 4.41
CA LEU A 225 -6.34 11.38 5.11
C LEU A 225 -7.09 12.11 6.23
N ARG A 226 -8.29 12.62 5.95
CA ARG A 226 -9.11 13.36 6.93
C ARG A 226 -9.73 12.47 8.00
N ALA A 227 -9.92 11.19 7.73
CA ALA A 227 -10.49 10.27 8.70
C ALA A 227 -9.57 10.00 9.89
N ARG A 228 -8.24 9.98 9.70
CA ARG A 228 -7.23 9.64 10.73
C ARG A 228 -7.73 8.50 11.63
N GLY A 229 -8.08 7.39 11.00
CA GLY A 229 -8.74 6.27 11.65
C GLY A 229 -7.80 5.39 12.47
N ALA A 230 -8.16 4.11 12.63
CA ALA A 230 -7.40 3.19 13.48
C ALA A 230 -6.01 2.87 12.91
N ASN A 231 -5.89 2.76 11.58
CA ASN A 231 -4.61 2.42 10.93
C ASN A 231 -3.63 3.59 11.01
N SER A 232 -4.07 4.81 10.70
CA SER A 232 -3.25 6.02 10.84
C SER A 232 -2.74 6.18 12.28
N LYS A 233 -3.62 6.04 13.27
CA LYS A 233 -3.25 6.11 14.69
C LYS A 233 -2.30 5.01 15.13
N ALA A 234 -2.39 3.81 14.55
CA ALA A 234 -1.47 2.73 14.85
C ALA A 234 -0.06 3.05 14.35
N HIS A 235 0.07 3.65 13.13
CA HIS A 235 1.36 4.13 12.62
C HIS A 235 1.94 5.23 13.52
N GLU A 236 1.16 6.27 13.83
CA GLU A 236 1.57 7.35 14.73
C GLU A 236 2.07 6.81 16.08
N THR A 237 1.33 5.86 16.67
CA THR A 237 1.71 5.22 17.93
C THR A 237 3.02 4.44 17.83
N ALA A 238 3.22 3.68 16.74
CA ALA A 238 4.45 2.93 16.51
C ALA A 238 5.66 3.86 16.32
N ILE A 239 5.49 4.97 15.59
CA ILE A 239 6.51 6.00 15.37
C ILE A 239 6.90 6.64 16.70
N LEU A 240 5.93 7.13 17.47
CA LEU A 240 6.18 7.74 18.78
C LEU A 240 6.87 6.78 19.73
N LYS A 241 6.45 5.51 19.76
CA LYS A 241 7.08 4.49 20.62
C LYS A 241 8.55 4.23 20.27
N PHE A 242 8.91 4.34 19.00
CA PHE A 242 10.31 4.12 18.58
C PHE A 242 11.21 5.27 18.99
N PHE A 243 10.72 6.51 18.93
CA PHE A 243 11.51 7.72 19.22
C PHE A 243 11.45 8.15 20.69
N ALA A 244 10.59 7.54 21.54
CA ALA A 244 10.50 7.81 22.98
C ALA A 244 11.67 7.19 23.75
#